data_864db64fc86cc1c870289d6ff45bd9be
#
_entry.id   864db64fc86cc1c870289d6ff45bd9be
#
_cell.length_a   1.000
_cell.length_b   1.000
_cell.length_c   1.000
_cell.angle_alpha   90.00
_cell.angle_beta   90.00
_cell.angle_gamma   90.00
#
_symmetry.space_group_name_H-M   'P 1'
#
loop_
_entity.id
_entity.type
_entity.pdbx_description
1 polymer ?
#
loop_
_entity_poly.entity_id
_entity_poly.type
_entity_poly.pdbx_seq_one_letter_code
_entity_poly.pdbx_strand_id
1 'polypeptide(L)'
;MLKTYIATVTKSPVAELDDKHVTLAFNDPKNTDKLSFKALMGFFPCVGVVKEVVYWERAGVTVALLDCSALIEAQKYCESVGYDYNLEFIPHVTVARGESQVEAMSHLIGKEVVMADCYIRCKDFK
;
A
#
# COMPACT_ATOMS: atom_id res chain seq x y z
N MET A 1 -19.56 -3.80 -7.08
CA MET A 1 -19.10 -5.14 -6.70
C MET A 1 -18.27 -5.03 -5.44
N LEU A 2 -18.57 -5.88 -4.47
CA LEU A 2 -17.83 -5.90 -3.21
C LEU A 2 -16.46 -6.54 -3.40
N LYS A 3 -15.43 -5.88 -2.90
CA LYS A 3 -14.07 -6.42 -2.89
C LYS A 3 -13.49 -6.36 -1.49
N THR A 4 -12.73 -7.39 -1.16
CA THR A 4 -11.90 -7.42 0.04
C THR A 4 -10.50 -6.96 -0.32
N TYR A 5 -9.91 -6.11 0.47
CA TYR A 5 -8.52 -5.74 0.28
C TYR A 5 -7.79 -5.66 1.62
N ILE A 6 -6.50 -5.90 1.53
CA ILE A 6 -5.59 -5.83 2.66
C ILE A 6 -4.72 -4.60 2.47
N ALA A 7 -4.64 -3.80 3.49
CA ALA A 7 -3.86 -2.56 3.45
C ALA A 7 -3.18 -2.31 4.79
N THR A 8 -2.21 -1.44 4.77
CA THR A 8 -1.53 -0.96 5.97
C THR A 8 -1.60 0.56 6.01
N VAL A 9 -1.65 1.11 7.21
CA VAL A 9 -1.66 2.55 7.42
C VAL A 9 -0.25 3.02 7.73
N THR A 10 0.16 4.10 7.07
CA THR A 10 1.48 4.69 7.28
C THR A 10 1.46 5.64 8.48
N LYS A 11 2.57 5.68 9.20
CA LYS A 11 2.83 6.66 10.25
C LYS A 11 4.13 7.37 9.91
N SER A 12 4.10 8.69 9.88
CA SER A 12 5.26 9.50 9.52
C SER A 12 5.18 10.88 10.16
N PRO A 13 6.32 11.49 10.54
CA PRO A 13 6.33 12.90 10.92
C PRO A 13 6.07 13.83 9.73
N VAL A 14 6.15 13.31 8.51
CA VAL A 14 5.88 14.09 7.29
C VAL A 14 4.38 14.00 7.01
N ALA A 15 3.70 15.15 7.04
CA ALA A 15 2.23 15.21 6.92
C ALA A 15 1.72 14.54 5.64
N GLU A 16 2.42 14.70 4.52
CA GLU A 16 2.01 14.14 3.23
C GLU A 16 2.05 12.61 3.23
N LEU A 17 2.78 12.00 4.16
CA LEU A 17 2.91 10.53 4.25
C LEU A 17 2.16 9.94 5.44
N ASP A 18 1.72 10.77 6.40
CA ASP A 18 1.05 10.30 7.59
C ASP A 18 -0.42 9.96 7.32
N ASP A 19 -0.92 8.90 7.95
CA ASP A 19 -2.29 8.41 7.81
C ASP A 19 -2.69 8.07 6.36
N LYS A 20 -1.73 7.81 5.50
CA LYS A 20 -1.97 7.25 4.17
C LYS A 20 -2.01 5.74 4.28
N HIS A 21 -2.34 5.06 3.19
CA HIS A 21 -2.37 3.61 3.19
C HIS A 21 -1.55 3.05 2.03
N VAL A 22 -1.05 1.83 2.24
CA VAL A 22 -0.46 1.01 1.18
C VAL A 22 -1.38 -0.18 0.99
N THR A 23 -1.91 -0.36 -0.22
CA THR A 23 -2.71 -1.54 -0.53
C THR A 23 -1.78 -2.70 -0.87
N LEU A 24 -1.97 -3.83 -0.21
CA LEU A 24 -1.16 -5.03 -0.41
C LEU A 24 -1.78 -6.00 -1.41
N ALA A 25 -3.09 -6.20 -1.33
CA ALA A 25 -3.75 -7.20 -2.17
C ALA A 25 -5.26 -6.99 -2.19
N PHE A 26 -5.88 -7.53 -3.24
CA PHE A 26 -7.33 -7.54 -3.42
C PHE A 26 -7.83 -8.97 -3.56
N ASN A 27 -9.08 -9.20 -3.20
CA ASN A 27 -9.68 -10.50 -3.46
C ASN A 27 -11.21 -10.45 -3.41
N ASP A 28 -11.81 -11.52 -3.88
CA ASP A 28 -13.21 -11.81 -3.64
C ASP A 28 -13.40 -12.09 -2.14
N PRO A 29 -14.43 -11.53 -1.48
CA PRO A 29 -14.68 -11.78 -0.06
C PRO A 29 -14.77 -13.24 0.34
N LYS A 30 -15.05 -14.14 -0.60
CA LYS A 30 -15.17 -15.58 -0.36
C LYS A 30 -13.86 -16.24 0.08
N ASN A 31 -12.72 -15.61 -0.15
CA ASN A 31 -11.42 -16.21 0.13
C ASN A 31 -10.76 -15.68 1.40
N THR A 32 -11.45 -14.85 2.19
CA THR A 32 -10.87 -14.22 3.37
C THR A 32 -10.48 -15.22 4.46
N ASP A 33 -11.17 -16.36 4.52
CA ASP A 33 -10.93 -17.39 5.53
C ASP A 33 -9.60 -18.13 5.36
N LYS A 34 -8.97 -18.03 4.20
CA LYS A 34 -7.68 -18.67 3.93
C LYS A 34 -6.50 -17.88 4.46
N LEU A 35 -6.73 -16.61 4.83
CA LEU A 35 -5.67 -15.73 5.28
C LEU A 35 -5.42 -15.92 6.77
N SER A 36 -4.15 -16.18 7.14
CA SER A 36 -3.75 -16.16 8.54
C SER A 36 -3.35 -14.74 8.90
N PHE A 37 -4.18 -14.06 9.66
CA PHE A 37 -3.88 -12.69 10.08
C PHE A 37 -2.64 -12.64 10.97
N LYS A 38 -2.46 -13.68 11.80
CA LYS A 38 -1.27 -13.81 12.65
C LYS A 38 0.01 -13.89 11.82
N ALA A 39 0.00 -14.67 10.74
CA ALA A 39 1.15 -14.77 9.84
C ALA A 39 1.42 -13.45 9.14
N LEU A 40 0.35 -12.78 8.68
CA LEU A 40 0.47 -11.49 8.01
C LEU A 40 1.04 -10.43 8.95
N MET A 41 0.55 -10.38 10.18
CA MET A 41 1.04 -9.42 11.18
C MET A 41 2.51 -9.63 11.55
N GLY A 42 3.07 -10.80 11.26
CA GLY A 42 4.49 -11.07 11.47
C GLY A 42 5.43 -10.19 10.63
N PHE A 43 4.92 -9.57 9.56
CA PHE A 43 5.70 -8.63 8.74
C PHE A 43 5.72 -7.21 9.31
N PHE A 44 4.92 -6.94 10.35
CA PHE A 44 4.74 -5.59 10.90
C PHE A 44 5.17 -5.51 12.36
N PRO A 45 5.64 -4.35 12.83
CA PRO A 45 5.82 -3.14 12.04
C PRO A 45 7.01 -3.25 11.08
N CYS A 46 6.98 -2.46 10.00
CA CYS A 46 8.10 -2.37 9.08
C CYS A 46 8.28 -0.93 8.62
N VAL A 47 9.49 -0.62 8.16
CA VAL A 47 9.86 0.73 7.75
C VAL A 47 10.19 0.73 6.27
N GLY A 48 9.63 1.68 5.54
CA GLY A 48 9.96 1.92 4.16
C GLY A 48 10.55 3.31 3.96
N VAL A 49 11.21 3.49 2.84
CA VAL A 49 11.79 4.78 2.45
C VAL A 49 11.23 5.16 1.09
N VAL A 50 10.84 6.42 0.92
CA VAL A 50 10.40 6.91 -0.39
C VAL A 50 11.61 6.93 -1.32
N LYS A 51 11.55 6.13 -2.38
CA LYS A 51 12.63 6.06 -3.37
C LYS A 51 12.38 6.93 -4.59
N GLU A 52 11.12 7.23 -4.89
CA GLU A 52 10.75 7.99 -6.06
C GLU A 52 9.35 8.56 -5.90
N VAL A 53 9.07 9.67 -6.57
CA VAL A 53 7.73 10.23 -6.68
C VAL A 53 7.36 10.28 -8.15
N VAL A 54 6.24 9.69 -8.51
CA VAL A 54 5.81 9.58 -9.91
C VAL A 54 4.33 9.93 -10.03
N TYR A 55 3.92 10.28 -11.25
CA TYR A 55 2.53 10.53 -11.56
C TYR A 55 1.98 9.37 -12.40
N TRP A 56 0.91 8.75 -11.91
CA TRP A 56 0.22 7.70 -12.63
C TRP A 56 -0.98 8.30 -13.35
N GLU A 57 -0.77 8.58 -14.62
CA GLU A 57 -1.73 9.30 -15.45
C GLU A 57 -3.10 8.61 -15.51
N ARG A 58 -3.13 7.28 -15.66
CA ARG A 58 -4.36 6.52 -15.72
C ARG A 58 -5.24 6.69 -14.49
N ALA A 59 -4.63 6.76 -13.33
CA ALA A 59 -5.33 6.90 -12.06
C ALA A 59 -5.51 8.37 -11.68
N GLY A 60 -4.80 9.29 -12.33
CA GLY A 60 -4.82 10.70 -11.98
C GLY A 60 -4.29 10.96 -10.58
N VAL A 61 -3.21 10.27 -10.19
CA VAL A 61 -2.66 10.38 -8.84
C VAL A 61 -1.14 10.50 -8.89
N THR A 62 -0.60 11.31 -7.98
CA THR A 62 0.83 11.36 -7.69
C THR A 62 1.08 10.43 -6.53
N VAL A 63 2.05 9.54 -6.68
CA VAL A 63 2.35 8.51 -5.68
C VAL A 63 3.81 8.56 -5.26
N ALA A 64 4.05 8.24 -3.99
CA ALA A 64 5.39 8.02 -3.46
C ALA A 64 5.66 6.52 -3.49
N LEU A 65 6.65 6.10 -4.25
CA LEU A 65 7.06 4.70 -4.32
C LEU A 65 7.96 4.39 -3.14
N LEU A 66 7.70 3.28 -2.47
CA LEU A 66 8.40 2.90 -1.25
C LEU A 66 9.37 1.75 -1.51
N ASP A 67 10.57 1.88 -0.96
CA ASP A 67 11.52 0.78 -0.85
C ASP A 67 11.27 0.10 0.50
N CYS A 68 10.66 -1.07 0.47
CA CYS A 68 10.33 -1.83 1.67
C CYS A 68 10.19 -3.31 1.33
N SER A 69 11.24 -4.08 1.58
CA SER A 69 11.23 -5.52 1.28
C SER A 69 10.18 -6.28 2.08
N ALA A 70 9.88 -5.85 3.31
CA ALA A 70 8.88 -6.49 4.15
C ALA A 70 7.48 -6.40 3.52
N LEU A 71 7.13 -5.29 2.88
CA LEU A 71 5.85 -5.17 2.18
C LEU A 71 5.77 -6.11 0.99
N ILE A 72 6.88 -6.28 0.27
CA ILE A 72 6.92 -7.21 -0.86
C ILE A 72 6.70 -8.64 -0.37
N GLU A 73 7.34 -9.02 0.73
CA GLU A 73 7.15 -10.35 1.32
C GLU A 73 5.73 -10.55 1.85
N ALA A 74 5.15 -9.52 2.48
CA ALA A 74 3.77 -9.57 2.95
C ALA A 74 2.80 -9.75 1.78
N GLN A 75 3.02 -9.06 0.68
CA GLN A 75 2.20 -9.20 -0.53
C GLN A 75 2.32 -10.61 -1.12
N LYS A 76 3.53 -11.18 -1.16
CA LYS A 76 3.74 -12.55 -1.62
C LYS A 76 2.98 -13.55 -0.76
N TYR A 77 2.95 -13.34 0.55
CA TYR A 77 2.15 -14.19 1.42
C TYR A 77 0.66 -14.10 1.07
N CYS A 78 0.14 -12.88 0.89
CA CYS A 78 -1.25 -12.68 0.50
C CYS A 78 -1.57 -13.42 -0.81
N GLU A 79 -0.68 -13.31 -1.79
CA GLU A 79 -0.84 -13.99 -3.08
C GLU A 79 -0.87 -15.51 -2.92
N SER A 80 -0.03 -16.05 -2.03
CA SER A 80 0.05 -17.48 -1.79
C SER A 80 -1.24 -18.09 -1.22
N VAL A 81 -2.07 -17.27 -0.60
CA VAL A 81 -3.37 -17.70 -0.04
C VAL A 81 -4.56 -17.22 -0.88
N GLY A 82 -4.33 -16.80 -2.10
CA GLY A 82 -5.38 -16.49 -3.07
C GLY A 82 -5.73 -15.02 -3.20
N TYR A 83 -5.06 -14.13 -2.50
CA TYR A 83 -5.23 -12.69 -2.70
C TYR A 83 -4.32 -12.22 -3.83
N ASP A 84 -4.83 -11.35 -4.66
CA ASP A 84 -4.16 -10.94 -5.88
C ASP A 84 -4.03 -9.42 -5.93
N TYR A 85 -3.02 -8.92 -6.60
CA TYR A 85 -2.87 -7.50 -6.85
C TYR A 85 -3.26 -7.12 -8.28
N ASN A 86 -3.34 -8.11 -9.18
CA ASN A 86 -3.71 -7.99 -10.61
C ASN A 86 -2.67 -7.31 -11.49
N LEU A 87 -1.68 -6.66 -10.90
CA LEU A 87 -0.60 -5.95 -11.60
C LEU A 87 0.70 -6.24 -10.86
N GLU A 88 1.82 -5.79 -11.41
CA GLU A 88 3.07 -5.83 -10.69
C GLU A 88 2.93 -5.04 -9.38
N PHE A 89 3.29 -5.66 -8.26
CA PHE A 89 3.19 -5.00 -6.97
C PHE A 89 4.34 -4.03 -6.75
N ILE A 90 4.02 -2.75 -6.67
CA ILE A 90 4.97 -1.69 -6.34
C ILE A 90 4.43 -0.98 -5.11
N PRO A 91 5.08 -1.14 -3.93
CA PRO A 91 4.61 -0.47 -2.72
C PRO A 91 4.56 1.04 -2.92
N HIS A 92 3.41 1.64 -2.63
CA HIS A 92 3.24 3.08 -2.84
C HIS A 92 2.18 3.66 -1.93
N VAL A 93 2.26 4.97 -1.74
CA VAL A 93 1.24 5.79 -1.08
C VAL A 93 0.77 6.85 -2.05
N THR A 94 -0.53 7.06 -2.14
CA THR A 94 -1.08 8.18 -2.92
C THR A 94 -0.92 9.46 -2.11
N VAL A 95 -0.19 10.44 -2.63
CA VAL A 95 0.08 11.69 -1.92
C VAL A 95 -0.66 12.89 -2.51
N ALA A 96 -1.16 12.80 -3.73
CA ALA A 96 -1.96 13.86 -4.34
C ALA A 96 -2.85 13.29 -5.44
N ARG A 97 -3.95 13.96 -5.70
CA ARG A 97 -4.90 13.58 -6.74
C ARG A 97 -5.08 14.74 -7.74
N GLY A 98 -5.46 14.39 -8.97
CA GLY A 98 -5.66 15.37 -10.04
C GLY A 98 -4.41 15.52 -10.89
N GLU A 99 -4.03 16.75 -11.20
CA GLU A 99 -2.84 17.02 -12.02
C GLU A 99 -1.57 16.56 -11.32
N SER A 100 -0.53 16.33 -12.10
CA SER A 100 0.76 15.89 -11.57
C SER A 100 1.30 16.87 -10.52
N GLN A 101 1.67 16.32 -9.36
CA GLN A 101 2.29 17.05 -8.25
C GLN A 101 3.71 16.55 -7.98
N VAL A 102 4.35 15.93 -8.99
CA VAL A 102 5.67 15.32 -8.82
C VAL A 102 6.70 16.33 -8.28
N GLU A 103 6.74 17.54 -8.86
CA GLU A 103 7.68 18.56 -8.39
C GLU A 103 7.39 18.98 -6.95
N ALA A 104 6.11 19.21 -6.64
CA ALA A 104 5.71 19.64 -5.30
C ALA A 104 5.98 18.58 -4.24
N MET A 105 5.98 17.30 -4.63
CA MET A 105 6.14 16.17 -3.71
C MET A 105 7.52 15.53 -3.74
N SER A 106 8.44 16.02 -4.59
CA SER A 106 9.78 15.43 -4.72
C SER A 106 10.62 15.55 -3.45
N HIS A 107 10.27 16.47 -2.54
CA HIS A 107 10.93 16.57 -1.23
C HIS A 107 10.71 15.35 -0.35
N LEU A 108 9.74 14.50 -0.69
CA LEU A 108 9.47 13.27 0.06
C LEU A 108 10.52 12.20 -0.18
N ILE A 109 11.27 12.27 -1.27
CA ILE A 109 12.28 11.26 -1.58
C ILE A 109 13.31 11.20 -0.45
N GLY A 110 13.56 9.98 0.04
CA GLY A 110 14.46 9.73 1.17
C GLY A 110 13.77 9.76 2.53
N LYS A 111 12.49 10.12 2.59
CA LYS A 111 11.76 10.15 3.86
C LYS A 111 11.30 8.75 4.25
N GLU A 112 11.33 8.48 5.55
CA GLU A 112 10.90 7.20 6.09
C GLU A 112 9.42 7.21 6.46
N VAL A 113 8.79 6.05 6.29
CA VAL A 113 7.42 5.79 6.74
C VAL A 113 7.39 4.47 7.48
N VAL A 114 6.59 4.40 8.53
CA VAL A 114 6.38 3.18 9.31
C VAL A 114 5.01 2.61 8.96
N MET A 115 4.98 1.34 8.59
CA MET A 115 3.75 0.58 8.48
C MET A 115 3.60 -0.20 9.79
N ALA A 116 2.71 0.27 10.66
CA ALA A 116 2.60 -0.25 12.03
C ALA A 116 1.88 -1.59 12.10
N ASP A 117 0.83 -1.74 11.31
CA ASP A 117 0.06 -2.97 11.23
C ASP A 117 -0.71 -3.00 9.90
N CYS A 118 -1.51 -4.05 9.71
CA CYS A 118 -2.34 -4.17 8.52
C CYS A 118 -3.78 -4.49 8.92
N TYR A 119 -4.69 -4.28 7.97
CA TYR A 119 -6.11 -4.54 8.19
C TYR A 119 -6.76 -5.06 6.92
N ILE A 120 -7.91 -5.70 7.09
CA ILE A 120 -8.74 -6.18 5.98
C ILE A 120 -9.99 -5.32 5.92
N ARG A 121 -10.35 -4.87 4.73
CA ARG A 121 -11.58 -4.11 4.50
C ARG A 121 -12.35 -4.71 3.34
N CYS A 122 -13.67 -4.66 3.48
CA CYS A 122 -14.57 -4.95 2.37
C CYS A 122 -15.18 -3.64 1.90
N LYS A 123 -15.08 -3.37 0.62
CA LYS A 123 -15.56 -2.12 0.05
C LYS A 123 -16.30 -2.39 -1.25
N ASP A 124 -17.38 -1.65 -1.48
CA ASP A 124 -18.11 -1.74 -2.72
C ASP A 124 -17.50 -0.78 -3.74
N PHE A 125 -16.95 -1.35 -4.79
CA PHE A 125 -16.39 -0.60 -5.91
C PHE A 125 -17.41 -0.61 -7.04
N LYS A 126 -17.97 0.53 -7.29
CA LYS A 126 -18.91 0.72 -8.40
C LYS A 126 -18.19 1.17 -9.66
#